data_3645940761c980e696dc1a04f8c69caa
#
_entry.id   3645940761c980e696dc1a04f8c69caa
#
_cell.length_a   1.000
_cell.length_b   1.000
_cell.length_c   1.000
_cell.angle_alpha   90.00
_cell.angle_beta   90.00
_cell.angle_gamma   90.00
#
_symmetry.space_group_name_H-M   'P 1'
#
loop_
_entity.id
_entity.type
_entity.pdbx_description
1 polymer ?
#
loop_
_entity_poly.entity_id
_entity_poly.type
_entity_poly.pdbx_seq_one_letter_code
_entity_poly.pdbx_strand_id
1 'polypeptide(L)'
;MLSSSRRISLLVIALLLFIPIGFLQTQLIDPFYKKNYAPPKQKNGVNGLSQAGSNLPATFALGAFTGFREAIAGMLWVRCDEFFHNGDYDAIMPLIRIITWLDPHQIDVYMTGAWHMDYNFTDSQERSDRRYIPMSVALLKEGIDNNEDQPDLYSDMAFVHYFRKIQDFPLSRDWFKKGWDVVAAKAVVDKKNDQLGLKDQTNFDLADKGVMTVGHGYAHALEFSGQEQEAVAQWNACLDLHRKIIAVKNGTDISEVQNLEIANKQLQELQGRLKYRPIDTKTPLDMGFEPILVRVAPKVFVLQGTLKAIGAKKFVLETGAREFGPVDGCRVEIRLQDESYKLPEIGAYTLGTTVDPNVTIMQDAASVRGGKIGGDQGRKIDMSQDKEMYSFKAPRYKVIAWFTPNNPNDAPIQVQDRIGWLGEGLDPKQKNFVLTDVKSLQPGEVSPIPGLRMLVKTWTMTREDITGTGKKVFR
;
A
#
# COMPACT_ATOMS: atom_id res chain seq x y z
N MET A 1 48.61 -14.96 22.45
CA MET A 1 48.05 -13.59 22.66
C MET A 1 49.08 -12.57 22.21
N LEU A 2 48.71 -11.66 21.29
CA LEU A 2 49.60 -10.56 20.87
C LEU A 2 49.85 -9.63 22.04
N SER A 3 51.10 -9.16 22.23
CA SER A 3 51.43 -8.18 23.28
C SER A 3 50.64 -6.88 23.07
N SER A 4 50.37 -6.17 24.16
CA SER A 4 49.61 -4.91 24.13
C SER A 4 50.20 -3.89 23.14
N SER A 5 51.52 -3.80 23.04
CA SER A 5 52.24 -2.92 22.10
C SER A 5 51.97 -3.29 20.62
N ARG A 6 51.94 -4.58 20.28
CA ARG A 6 51.59 -5.04 18.90
C ARG A 6 50.16 -4.74 18.52
N ARG A 7 49.20 -4.81 19.46
CA ARG A 7 47.81 -4.42 19.21
C ARG A 7 47.69 -2.93 18.95
N ILE A 8 48.38 -2.11 19.70
CA ILE A 8 48.44 -0.66 19.50
C ILE A 8 49.07 -0.32 18.14
N SER A 9 50.21 -0.97 17.81
CA SER A 9 50.83 -0.76 16.49
C SER A 9 49.93 -1.15 15.33
N LEU A 10 49.20 -2.26 15.42
CA LEU A 10 48.24 -2.67 14.38
C LEU A 10 47.08 -1.68 14.26
N LEU A 11 46.56 -1.15 15.37
CA LEU A 11 45.56 -0.11 15.37
C LEU A 11 46.03 1.18 14.72
N VAL A 12 47.25 1.61 15.03
CA VAL A 12 47.89 2.80 14.42
C VAL A 12 48.11 2.58 12.92
N ILE A 13 48.59 1.41 12.49
CA ILE A 13 48.76 1.08 11.07
C ILE A 13 47.40 1.07 10.36
N ALA A 14 46.36 0.46 10.96
CA ALA A 14 45.02 0.49 10.41
C ALA A 14 44.52 1.94 10.26
N LEU A 15 44.65 2.77 11.29
CA LEU A 15 44.28 4.19 11.25
C LEU A 15 45.04 4.96 10.16
N LEU A 16 46.33 4.70 9.98
CA LEU A 16 47.14 5.33 8.95
C LEU A 16 46.74 4.90 7.54
N LEU A 17 46.22 3.67 7.35
CA LEU A 17 45.68 3.20 6.06
C LEU A 17 44.35 3.87 5.69
N PHE A 18 43.57 4.31 6.68
CA PHE A 18 42.33 5.03 6.40
C PHE A 18 42.55 6.41 5.77
N ILE A 19 43.65 7.07 6.07
CA ILE A 19 43.98 8.42 5.54
C ILE A 19 44.06 8.40 4.00
N PRO A 20 44.90 7.55 3.36
CA PRO A 20 44.94 7.50 1.88
C PRO A 20 43.65 7.00 1.26
N ILE A 21 42.91 6.11 1.92
CA ILE A 21 41.61 5.64 1.44
C ILE A 21 40.60 6.79 1.44
N GLY A 22 40.52 7.53 2.55
CA GLY A 22 39.65 8.72 2.63
C GLY A 22 40.05 9.80 1.61
N PHE A 23 41.33 9.99 1.34
CA PHE A 23 41.81 10.90 0.31
C PHE A 23 41.40 10.44 -1.10
N LEU A 24 41.57 9.15 -1.43
CA LEU A 24 41.13 8.57 -2.70
C LEU A 24 39.61 8.71 -2.87
N GLN A 25 38.84 8.44 -1.83
CA GLN A 25 37.41 8.60 -1.83
C GLN A 25 37.01 10.04 -2.17
N THR A 26 37.53 11.01 -1.42
CA THR A 26 37.16 12.42 -1.57
C THR A 26 37.63 13.06 -2.88
N GLN A 27 38.79 12.65 -3.40
CA GLN A 27 39.40 13.27 -4.57
C GLN A 27 39.05 12.59 -5.89
N LEU A 28 38.73 11.28 -5.88
CA LEU A 28 38.46 10.52 -7.10
C LEU A 28 37.04 9.97 -7.14
N ILE A 29 36.60 9.32 -6.06
CA ILE A 29 35.32 8.60 -6.06
C ILE A 29 34.14 9.57 -5.88
N ASP A 30 34.18 10.45 -4.88
CA ASP A 30 33.11 11.41 -4.63
C ASP A 30 32.88 12.40 -5.80
N PRO A 31 33.93 12.95 -6.46
CA PRO A 31 33.71 13.77 -7.67
C PRO A 31 33.15 12.97 -8.85
N PHE A 32 33.57 11.72 -9.00
CA PHE A 32 33.03 10.83 -10.03
C PHE A 32 31.54 10.53 -9.75
N TYR A 33 31.20 10.18 -8.51
CA TYR A 33 29.84 9.96 -8.07
C TYR A 33 28.98 11.22 -8.21
N LYS A 34 29.46 12.38 -7.75
CA LYS A 34 28.77 13.66 -7.90
C LYS A 34 28.55 14.06 -9.35
N LYS A 35 29.47 13.69 -10.23
CA LYS A 35 29.36 14.00 -11.67
C LYS A 35 28.39 13.10 -12.41
N ASN A 36 28.33 11.81 -12.03
CA ASN A 36 27.54 10.79 -12.74
C ASN A 36 26.25 10.42 -12.02
N TYR A 37 26.19 10.64 -10.71
CA TYR A 37 25.10 10.24 -9.83
C TYR A 37 24.80 11.35 -8.80
N ALA A 38 24.94 12.63 -9.21
CA ALA A 38 24.66 13.74 -8.29
C ALA A 38 23.24 13.60 -7.76
N PRO A 39 23.03 13.54 -6.44
CA PRO A 39 21.69 13.62 -5.91
C PRO A 39 21.06 14.93 -6.37
N PRO A 40 19.80 14.93 -6.80
CA PRO A 40 19.11 16.17 -7.11
C PRO A 40 19.23 17.10 -5.91
N LYS A 41 19.48 18.38 -6.18
CA LYS A 41 19.54 19.38 -5.12
C LYS A 41 18.27 19.27 -4.31
N GLN A 42 18.37 18.93 -3.03
CA GLN A 42 17.24 18.89 -2.10
C GLN A 42 16.44 20.18 -2.22
N LYS A 43 15.38 20.16 -3.00
CA LYS A 43 14.54 21.34 -3.25
C LYS A 43 13.67 21.69 -2.05
N ASN A 44 13.42 20.74 -1.17
CA ASN A 44 12.67 20.96 0.07
C ASN A 44 13.13 19.94 1.12
N GLY A 45 14.32 20.17 1.68
CA GLY A 45 14.78 19.38 2.83
C GLY A 45 13.73 19.44 3.94
N VAL A 46 13.27 18.29 4.37
CA VAL A 46 12.45 18.19 5.57
C VAL A 46 13.32 18.63 6.75
N ASN A 47 13.19 19.90 7.12
CA ASN A 47 14.10 20.60 8.03
C ASN A 47 14.26 19.95 9.42
N GLY A 48 13.42 18.98 9.79
CA GLY A 48 13.49 18.29 11.08
C GLY A 48 14.47 17.11 11.12
N LEU A 49 14.73 16.47 9.99
CA LEU A 49 15.51 15.22 9.95
C LEU A 49 16.95 15.43 9.47
N SER A 50 17.17 16.39 8.59
CA SER A 50 18.54 16.82 8.22
C SER A 50 19.28 17.48 9.39
N GLN A 51 18.56 18.11 10.34
CA GLN A 51 19.18 18.68 11.54
C GLN A 51 19.66 17.64 12.57
N ALA A 52 19.07 16.45 12.61
CA ALA A 52 19.56 15.37 13.49
C ALA A 52 20.98 14.92 13.11
N GLY A 53 21.32 14.95 11.82
CA GLY A 53 22.68 14.68 11.33
C GLY A 53 23.68 15.80 11.57
N SER A 54 23.22 17.07 11.68
CA SER A 54 24.11 18.23 11.83
C SER A 54 24.60 18.48 13.26
N ASN A 55 23.98 17.88 14.26
CA ASN A 55 24.31 18.07 15.68
C ASN A 55 25.04 16.91 16.34
N LEU A 56 25.42 15.88 15.60
CA LEU A 56 26.17 14.76 16.16
C LEU A 56 27.65 15.05 16.17
N PRO A 57 28.36 14.93 17.33
CA PRO A 57 29.80 14.86 17.37
C PRO A 57 30.38 13.75 16.47
N ALA A 58 29.53 12.78 16.11
CA ALA A 58 29.78 11.72 15.16
C ALA A 58 30.04 12.20 13.71
N THR A 59 29.58 13.40 13.31
CA THR A 59 29.93 13.95 11.99
C THR A 59 31.44 14.07 11.79
N PHE A 60 32.18 14.34 12.85
CA PHE A 60 33.64 14.41 12.80
C PHE A 60 34.26 13.03 12.71
N ALA A 61 33.77 12.05 13.48
CA ALA A 61 34.22 10.66 13.42
C ALA A 61 33.85 9.99 12.10
N LEU A 62 32.63 10.22 11.60
CA LEU A 62 32.13 9.69 10.32
C LEU A 62 32.84 10.33 9.11
N GLY A 63 33.25 11.61 9.19
CA GLY A 63 34.06 12.24 8.18
C GLY A 63 35.43 11.51 7.97
N ALA A 64 35.96 10.91 9.03
CA ALA A 64 37.20 10.09 8.95
C ALA A 64 36.95 8.73 8.25
N PHE A 65 35.70 8.27 8.17
CA PHE A 65 35.34 7.00 7.55
C PHE A 65 34.72 7.16 6.16
N THR A 66 34.93 8.26 5.46
CA THR A 66 34.32 8.58 4.17
C THR A 66 34.51 7.47 3.11
N GLY A 67 35.54 6.67 3.18
CA GLY A 67 35.79 5.54 2.29
C GLY A 67 34.97 4.26 2.60
N PHE A 68 34.22 4.24 3.71
CA PHE A 68 33.49 3.05 4.17
C PHE A 68 32.03 3.36 4.50
N ARG A 69 31.46 4.45 3.96
CA ARG A 69 30.11 4.88 4.28
C ARG A 69 29.07 3.79 4.03
N GLU A 70 29.10 3.18 2.85
CA GLU A 70 28.15 2.11 2.48
C GLU A 70 28.34 0.86 3.36
N ALA A 71 29.60 0.51 3.70
CA ALA A 71 29.86 -0.61 4.59
C ALA A 71 29.33 -0.35 6.01
N ILE A 72 29.48 0.89 6.52
CA ILE A 72 28.93 1.30 7.82
C ILE A 72 27.40 1.31 7.74
N ALA A 73 26.82 1.84 6.68
CA ALA A 73 25.38 1.82 6.44
C ALA A 73 24.83 0.38 6.48
N GLY A 74 25.48 -0.56 5.78
CA GLY A 74 25.11 -1.97 5.80
C GLY A 74 25.20 -2.61 7.20
N MET A 75 26.26 -2.32 7.97
CA MET A 75 26.37 -2.81 9.36
C MET A 75 25.29 -2.24 10.27
N LEU A 76 24.94 -0.97 10.11
CA LEU A 76 23.86 -0.34 10.88
C LEU A 76 22.50 -0.92 10.48
N TRP A 77 22.32 -1.28 9.21
CA TRP A 77 21.11 -1.95 8.75
C TRP A 77 20.91 -3.31 9.42
N VAL A 78 21.96 -4.11 9.53
CA VAL A 78 21.91 -5.38 10.30
C VAL A 78 21.55 -5.12 11.78
N ARG A 79 22.03 -4.00 12.35
CA ARG A 79 21.66 -3.62 13.72
C ARG A 79 20.19 -3.21 13.85
N CYS A 80 19.59 -2.62 12.81
CA CYS A 80 18.14 -2.36 12.78
C CYS A 80 17.33 -3.65 12.88
N ASP A 81 17.76 -4.71 12.19
CA ASP A 81 17.13 -6.02 12.23
C ASP A 81 17.15 -6.62 13.65
N GLU A 82 18.26 -6.49 14.37
CA GLU A 82 18.35 -6.91 15.77
C GLU A 82 17.37 -6.15 16.68
N PHE A 83 17.25 -4.84 16.54
CA PHE A 83 16.29 -4.04 17.31
C PHE A 83 14.85 -4.40 16.96
N PHE A 84 14.58 -4.69 15.69
CA PHE A 84 13.26 -5.15 15.24
C PHE A 84 12.85 -6.44 15.94
N HIS A 85 13.73 -7.45 15.96
CA HIS A 85 13.48 -8.73 16.63
C HIS A 85 13.33 -8.62 18.15
N ASN A 86 13.92 -7.61 18.75
CA ASN A 86 13.79 -7.33 20.18
C ASN A 86 12.57 -6.47 20.53
N GLY A 87 11.83 -5.95 19.53
CA GLY A 87 10.68 -5.06 19.72
C GLY A 87 11.05 -3.63 20.10
N ASP A 88 12.32 -3.24 19.96
CA ASP A 88 12.81 -1.89 20.27
C ASP A 88 12.69 -0.98 19.03
N TYR A 89 11.48 -0.69 18.62
CA TYR A 89 11.18 0.05 17.39
C TYR A 89 11.63 1.51 17.44
N ASP A 90 11.61 2.13 18.61
CA ASP A 90 12.05 3.53 18.76
C ASP A 90 13.57 3.69 18.51
N ALA A 91 14.35 2.63 18.72
CA ALA A 91 15.81 2.63 18.44
C ALA A 91 16.11 2.52 16.93
N ILE A 92 15.21 1.98 16.12
CA ILE A 92 15.42 1.78 14.68
C ILE A 92 15.42 3.11 13.93
N MET A 93 14.52 4.03 14.28
CA MET A 93 14.36 5.29 13.55
C MET A 93 15.63 6.13 13.46
N PRO A 94 16.36 6.39 14.56
CA PRO A 94 17.64 7.10 14.51
C PRO A 94 18.67 6.40 13.61
N LEU A 95 18.70 5.06 13.61
CA LEU A 95 19.61 4.30 12.77
C LEU A 95 19.28 4.44 11.28
N ILE A 96 18.01 4.29 10.91
CA ILE A 96 17.55 4.51 9.52
C ILE A 96 18.03 5.89 9.02
N ARG A 97 17.94 6.93 9.86
CA ARG A 97 18.41 8.27 9.51
C ARG A 97 19.91 8.35 9.27
N ILE A 98 20.68 7.66 10.08
CA ILE A 98 22.13 7.60 9.87
C ILE A 98 22.45 6.81 8.60
N ILE A 99 21.74 5.71 8.35
CA ILE A 99 21.95 4.87 7.17
C ILE A 99 21.64 5.66 5.89
N THR A 100 20.47 6.30 5.79
CA THR A 100 20.10 7.07 4.60
C THR A 100 20.97 8.30 4.38
N TRP A 101 21.56 8.85 5.45
CA TRP A 101 22.56 9.91 5.34
C TRP A 101 23.92 9.39 4.85
N LEU A 102 24.33 8.18 5.29
CA LEU A 102 25.57 7.54 4.84
C LEU A 102 25.47 7.06 3.40
N ASP A 103 24.35 6.42 3.06
CA ASP A 103 24.08 5.86 1.73
C ASP A 103 22.65 6.21 1.29
N PRO A 104 22.44 7.36 0.63
CA PRO A 104 21.14 7.79 0.14
C PRO A 104 20.63 6.98 -1.05
N HIS A 105 21.45 6.07 -1.60
CA HIS A 105 21.07 5.22 -2.73
C HIS A 105 20.73 3.78 -2.32
N GLN A 106 20.71 3.49 -1.03
CA GLN A 106 20.31 2.19 -0.51
C GLN A 106 18.77 2.06 -0.47
N ILE A 107 18.20 1.69 -1.61
CA ILE A 107 16.74 1.66 -1.86
C ILE A 107 15.98 0.80 -0.84
N ASP A 108 16.54 -0.38 -0.51
CA ASP A 108 15.92 -1.33 0.41
C ASP A 108 15.66 -0.74 1.80
N VAL A 109 16.50 0.18 2.26
CA VAL A 109 16.32 0.83 3.56
C VAL A 109 15.10 1.73 3.57
N TYR A 110 14.84 2.45 2.45
CA TYR A 110 13.64 3.28 2.32
C TYR A 110 12.38 2.43 2.28
N MET A 111 12.35 1.39 1.45
CA MET A 111 11.18 0.52 1.28
C MET A 111 10.90 -0.29 2.54
N THR A 112 11.88 -1.06 3.02
CA THR A 112 11.73 -1.92 4.20
C THR A 112 11.51 -1.11 5.47
N GLY A 113 12.25 -0.01 5.64
CA GLY A 113 12.09 0.89 6.77
C GLY A 113 10.69 1.51 6.82
N ALA A 114 10.18 1.99 5.70
CA ALA A 114 8.83 2.53 5.60
C ALA A 114 7.77 1.45 5.87
N TRP A 115 7.93 0.25 5.31
CA TRP A 115 7.03 -0.87 5.56
C TRP A 115 6.98 -1.26 7.05
N HIS A 116 8.13 -1.33 7.73
CA HIS A 116 8.17 -1.57 9.17
C HIS A 116 7.39 -0.52 9.96
N MET A 117 7.56 0.75 9.62
CA MET A 117 6.83 1.84 10.28
C MET A 117 5.32 1.71 10.10
N ASP A 118 4.85 1.43 8.88
CA ASP A 118 3.42 1.37 8.59
C ASP A 118 2.73 0.13 9.17
N TYR A 119 3.41 -1.00 9.17
CA TYR A 119 2.79 -2.28 9.51
C TYR A 119 3.26 -2.80 10.87
N ASN A 120 4.56 -2.95 11.07
CA ASN A 120 5.06 -3.58 12.29
C ASN A 120 4.98 -2.67 13.50
N PHE A 121 5.41 -1.41 13.37
CA PHE A 121 5.40 -0.46 14.49
C PHE A 121 3.99 0.05 14.77
N THR A 122 3.21 0.30 13.72
CA THR A 122 1.83 0.77 13.84
C THR A 122 0.87 -0.32 14.29
N ASP A 123 1.05 -1.55 13.80
CA ASP A 123 0.14 -2.67 14.04
C ASP A 123 0.62 -3.60 15.16
N SER A 124 1.70 -3.28 15.87
CA SER A 124 2.21 -4.06 17.00
C SER A 124 1.34 -3.92 18.24
N GLN A 125 1.91 -3.88 19.43
CA GLN A 125 1.22 -3.96 20.73
C GLN A 125 0.05 -2.97 20.92
N GLU A 126 0.10 -1.80 20.28
CA GLU A 126 -0.96 -0.80 20.31
C GLU A 126 -1.31 -0.37 18.89
N ARG A 127 -2.24 -1.08 18.24
CA ARG A 127 -2.69 -0.77 16.87
C ARG A 127 -3.24 0.65 16.68
N SER A 128 -3.37 1.40 17.75
CA SER A 128 -3.74 2.82 17.75
C SER A 128 -2.57 3.79 17.57
N ASP A 129 -1.33 3.32 17.50
CA ASP A 129 -0.17 4.21 17.33
C ASP A 129 0.16 4.44 15.86
N ARG A 130 -0.50 5.41 15.24
CA ARG A 130 -0.28 5.78 13.83
C ARG A 130 0.78 6.85 13.62
N ARG A 131 1.52 7.24 14.64
CA ARG A 131 2.57 8.29 14.53
C ARG A 131 3.65 7.91 13.50
N TYR A 132 3.84 6.63 13.23
CA TYR A 132 4.85 6.16 12.28
C TYR A 132 4.43 6.29 10.81
N ILE A 133 3.14 6.32 10.49
CA ILE A 133 2.66 6.42 9.09
C ILE A 133 3.15 7.70 8.38
N PRO A 134 3.04 8.91 8.97
CA PRO A 134 3.61 10.10 8.37
C PRO A 134 5.12 10.00 8.16
N MET A 135 5.81 9.33 9.07
CA MET A 135 7.25 9.16 9.00
C MET A 135 7.65 8.19 7.88
N SER A 136 6.88 7.12 7.67
CA SER A 136 7.11 6.16 6.60
C SER A 136 6.96 6.81 5.22
N VAL A 137 5.89 7.58 5.02
CA VAL A 137 5.66 8.33 3.78
C VAL A 137 6.77 9.36 3.53
N ALA A 138 7.22 10.03 4.59
CA ALA A 138 8.32 11.00 4.46
C ALA A 138 9.65 10.31 4.12
N LEU A 139 9.91 9.15 4.70
CA LEU A 139 11.10 8.33 4.39
C LEU A 139 11.10 7.88 2.93
N LEU A 140 9.99 7.34 2.43
CA LEU A 140 9.86 6.94 1.03
C LEU A 140 9.99 8.13 0.08
N LYS A 141 9.41 9.27 0.45
CA LYS A 141 9.54 10.49 -0.36
C LYS A 141 11.01 10.93 -0.44
N GLU A 142 11.76 10.88 0.66
CA GLU A 142 13.19 11.13 0.66
C GLU A 142 13.94 10.13 -0.24
N GLY A 143 13.55 8.84 -0.18
CA GLY A 143 14.09 7.80 -1.06
C GLY A 143 13.86 8.13 -2.54
N ILE A 144 12.66 8.56 -2.90
CA ILE A 144 12.30 8.98 -4.27
C ILE A 144 13.11 10.23 -4.68
N ASP A 145 13.20 11.25 -3.80
CA ASP A 145 13.94 12.47 -4.09
C ASP A 145 15.44 12.22 -4.31
N ASN A 146 16.00 11.18 -3.68
CA ASN A 146 17.40 10.75 -3.86
C ASN A 146 17.58 9.77 -5.04
N ASN A 147 16.51 9.10 -5.49
CA ASN A 147 16.54 8.03 -6.48
C ASN A 147 15.34 8.15 -7.42
N GLU A 148 15.21 9.32 -8.07
CA GLU A 148 14.06 9.67 -8.93
C GLU A 148 13.84 8.68 -10.10
N ASP A 149 14.87 7.91 -10.43
CA ASP A 149 14.86 6.97 -11.53
C ASP A 149 14.48 5.53 -11.14
N GLN A 150 14.12 5.28 -9.88
CA GLN A 150 13.80 3.95 -9.36
C GLN A 150 12.29 3.70 -9.28
N PRO A 151 11.70 2.93 -10.22
CA PRO A 151 10.26 2.70 -10.27
C PRO A 151 9.70 2.03 -9.01
N ASP A 152 10.50 1.18 -8.36
CA ASP A 152 10.08 0.40 -7.19
C ASP A 152 9.68 1.30 -6.01
N LEU A 153 10.36 2.43 -5.80
CA LEU A 153 10.01 3.38 -4.75
C LEU A 153 8.65 4.03 -4.99
N TYR A 154 8.32 4.33 -6.26
CA TYR A 154 7.01 4.86 -6.62
C TYR A 154 5.91 3.81 -6.46
N SER A 155 6.21 2.56 -6.83
CA SER A 155 5.29 1.43 -6.63
C SER A 155 5.02 1.20 -5.14
N ASP A 156 6.05 1.23 -4.31
CA ASP A 156 5.91 1.05 -2.87
C ASP A 156 5.08 2.17 -2.25
N MET A 157 5.38 3.43 -2.57
CA MET A 157 4.57 4.58 -2.16
C MET A 157 3.11 4.46 -2.58
N ALA A 158 2.86 4.08 -3.84
CA ALA A 158 1.52 3.99 -4.39
C ALA A 158 0.73 2.81 -3.83
N PHE A 159 1.32 1.61 -3.84
CA PHE A 159 0.60 0.38 -3.50
C PHE A 159 0.62 0.06 -2.02
N VAL A 160 1.82 -0.03 -1.42
CA VAL A 160 1.96 -0.48 -0.04
C VAL A 160 1.38 0.55 0.93
N HIS A 161 1.70 1.83 0.70
CA HIS A 161 1.30 2.90 1.61
C HIS A 161 -0.06 3.48 1.26
N TYR A 162 -0.22 4.13 0.11
CA TYR A 162 -1.48 4.81 -0.21
C TYR A 162 -2.64 3.87 -0.53
N PHE A 163 -2.41 2.80 -1.32
CA PHE A 163 -3.49 1.89 -1.67
C PHE A 163 -3.89 0.98 -0.51
N ARG A 164 -2.94 0.26 0.08
CA ARG A 164 -3.23 -0.76 1.08
C ARG A 164 -3.36 -0.20 2.49
N LYS A 165 -2.44 0.66 2.95
CA LYS A 165 -2.39 1.12 4.34
C LYS A 165 -3.29 2.32 4.59
N ILE A 166 -3.14 3.37 3.78
CA ILE A 166 -3.85 4.64 3.95
C ILE A 166 -5.23 4.58 3.28
N GLN A 167 -5.36 3.84 2.19
CA GLN A 167 -6.57 3.70 1.35
C GLN A 167 -6.98 5.02 0.69
N ASP A 168 -6.00 5.81 0.28
CA ASP A 168 -6.17 6.99 -0.54
C ASP A 168 -5.93 6.62 -2.02
N PHE A 169 -6.96 6.15 -2.70
CA PHE A 169 -6.85 5.68 -4.08
C PHE A 169 -6.50 6.80 -5.09
N PRO A 170 -6.99 8.03 -4.96
CA PRO A 170 -6.53 9.13 -5.80
C PRO A 170 -5.03 9.41 -5.67
N LEU A 171 -4.49 9.49 -4.45
CA LEU A 171 -3.05 9.67 -4.25
C LEU A 171 -2.25 8.44 -4.69
N SER A 172 -2.76 7.23 -4.45
CA SER A 172 -2.16 6.00 -4.99
C SER A 172 -2.03 6.06 -6.50
N ARG A 173 -3.10 6.41 -7.22
CA ARG A 173 -3.10 6.59 -8.67
C ARG A 173 -2.05 7.62 -9.11
N ASP A 174 -1.98 8.76 -8.43
CA ASP A 174 -1.07 9.84 -8.79
C ASP A 174 0.40 9.45 -8.59
N TRP A 175 0.71 8.66 -7.57
CA TRP A 175 2.05 8.10 -7.36
C TRP A 175 2.41 7.01 -8.38
N PHE A 176 1.46 6.12 -8.70
CA PHE A 176 1.64 5.17 -9.80
C PHE A 176 1.89 5.90 -11.13
N LYS A 177 1.16 6.99 -11.40
CA LYS A 177 1.38 7.79 -12.60
C LYS A 177 2.80 8.33 -12.68
N LYS A 178 3.31 8.91 -11.60
CA LYS A 178 4.69 9.41 -11.54
C LYS A 178 5.71 8.30 -11.82
N GLY A 179 5.52 7.13 -11.20
CA GLY A 179 6.37 5.97 -11.46
C GLY A 179 6.28 5.49 -12.91
N TRP A 180 5.07 5.50 -13.50
CA TRP A 180 4.90 5.16 -14.91
C TRP A 180 5.58 6.15 -15.85
N ASP A 181 5.54 7.45 -15.55
CA ASP A 181 6.25 8.46 -16.33
C ASP A 181 7.77 8.20 -16.32
N VAL A 182 8.33 7.72 -15.20
CA VAL A 182 9.75 7.29 -15.11
C VAL A 182 10.01 6.06 -15.99
N VAL A 183 9.17 5.03 -15.90
CA VAL A 183 9.30 3.80 -16.73
C VAL A 183 9.21 4.13 -18.22
N ALA A 184 8.22 4.92 -18.60
CA ALA A 184 8.02 5.32 -20.01
C ALA A 184 9.19 6.13 -20.55
N ALA A 185 9.75 7.05 -19.75
CA ALA A 185 10.93 7.83 -20.13
C ALA A 185 12.16 6.93 -20.34
N LYS A 186 12.38 5.95 -19.46
CA LYS A 186 13.47 4.97 -19.59
C LYS A 186 13.32 4.12 -20.83
N ALA A 187 12.13 3.62 -21.12
CA ALA A 187 11.86 2.83 -22.30
C ALA A 187 12.15 3.59 -23.60
N VAL A 188 11.91 4.91 -23.65
CA VAL A 188 12.26 5.76 -24.79
C VAL A 188 13.77 5.95 -24.91
N VAL A 189 14.45 6.16 -23.79
CA VAL A 189 15.92 6.30 -23.75
C VAL A 189 16.58 5.00 -24.21
N ASP A 190 16.11 3.86 -23.75
CA ASP A 190 16.63 2.54 -24.09
C ASP A 190 16.50 2.27 -25.59
N LYS A 191 15.35 2.60 -26.19
CA LYS A 191 15.19 2.49 -27.64
C LYS A 191 16.21 3.34 -28.43
N LYS A 192 16.64 4.47 -27.85
CA LYS A 192 17.66 5.35 -28.44
C LYS A 192 19.07 4.82 -28.20
N ASN A 193 19.27 4.14 -27.09
CA ASN A 193 20.57 3.63 -26.65
C ASN A 193 20.86 2.20 -27.10
N ASP A 194 19.87 1.42 -27.53
CA ASP A 194 20.05 0.09 -28.16
C ASP A 194 21.10 0.10 -29.30
N GLN A 195 21.50 1.29 -29.70
CA GLN A 195 22.54 1.52 -30.68
C GLN A 195 23.94 1.80 -30.07
N LEU A 196 24.07 1.90 -28.73
CA LEU A 196 25.25 2.51 -28.09
C LEU A 196 25.99 1.71 -27.02
N GLY A 197 25.54 0.54 -26.56
CA GLY A 197 26.30 -0.36 -25.65
C GLY A 197 25.93 -0.32 -24.13
N LEU A 198 26.81 -0.72 -23.25
CA LEU A 198 26.64 -1.13 -21.84
C LEU A 198 25.77 -0.27 -20.89
N LYS A 199 25.45 0.99 -21.22
CA LYS A 199 24.54 1.81 -20.40
C LYS A 199 23.06 1.42 -20.59
N ASP A 200 22.77 0.63 -21.58
CA ASP A 200 21.41 0.30 -22.02
C ASP A 200 20.78 -0.76 -21.13
N GLN A 201 21.55 -1.73 -20.67
CA GLN A 201 21.05 -2.85 -19.90
C GLN A 201 20.43 -2.42 -18.56
N THR A 202 21.08 -1.51 -17.83
CA THR A 202 20.56 -1.05 -16.52
C THR A 202 19.22 -0.33 -16.68
N ASN A 203 19.09 0.54 -17.68
CA ASN A 203 17.84 1.24 -17.94
C ASN A 203 16.75 0.29 -18.43
N PHE A 204 17.11 -0.67 -19.29
CA PHE A 204 16.19 -1.70 -19.74
C PHE A 204 15.67 -2.55 -18.58
N ASP A 205 16.54 -3.01 -17.67
CA ASP A 205 16.16 -3.80 -16.50
C ASP A 205 15.23 -3.03 -15.56
N LEU A 206 15.42 -1.71 -15.42
CA LEU A 206 14.54 -0.86 -14.63
C LEU A 206 13.17 -0.67 -15.31
N ALA A 207 13.14 -0.50 -16.62
CA ALA A 207 11.89 -0.43 -17.38
C ALA A 207 11.13 -1.76 -17.34
N ASP A 208 11.83 -2.88 -17.49
CA ASP A 208 11.30 -4.25 -17.41
C ASP A 208 10.56 -4.49 -16.10
N LYS A 209 11.23 -4.26 -14.97
CA LYS A 209 10.60 -4.37 -13.64
C LYS A 209 9.42 -3.41 -13.48
N GLY A 210 9.57 -2.18 -13.92
CA GLY A 210 8.59 -1.11 -13.75
C GLY A 210 7.27 -1.34 -14.49
N VAL A 211 7.25 -2.08 -15.60
CA VAL A 211 5.99 -2.35 -16.32
C VAL A 211 5.03 -3.14 -15.42
N MET A 212 5.51 -4.20 -14.78
CA MET A 212 4.67 -5.02 -13.91
C MET A 212 4.32 -4.29 -12.62
N THR A 213 5.30 -3.71 -11.93
CA THR A 213 5.08 -3.14 -10.59
C THR A 213 4.32 -1.82 -10.65
N VAL A 214 4.65 -0.95 -11.60
CA VAL A 214 4.07 0.38 -11.72
C VAL A 214 2.99 0.44 -12.80
N GLY A 215 3.25 -0.13 -13.97
CA GLY A 215 2.33 -0.04 -15.12
C GLY A 215 1.00 -0.72 -14.89
N HIS A 216 1.02 -1.98 -14.41
CA HIS A 216 -0.20 -2.70 -14.05
C HIS A 216 -0.86 -2.05 -12.84
N GLY A 217 -0.08 -1.65 -11.83
CA GLY A 217 -0.60 -0.94 -10.66
C GLY A 217 -1.34 0.34 -11.03
N TYR A 218 -0.79 1.12 -11.98
CA TYR A 218 -1.43 2.34 -12.47
C TYR A 218 -2.74 2.04 -13.21
N ALA A 219 -2.78 1.02 -14.05
CA ALA A 219 -4.01 0.60 -14.73
C ALA A 219 -5.11 0.22 -13.73
N HIS A 220 -4.79 -0.60 -12.74
CA HIS A 220 -5.72 -0.93 -11.67
C HIS A 220 -6.16 0.30 -10.85
N ALA A 221 -5.24 1.19 -10.50
CA ALA A 221 -5.59 2.41 -9.76
C ALA A 221 -6.53 3.33 -10.56
N LEU A 222 -6.40 3.38 -11.88
CA LEU A 222 -7.35 4.06 -12.77
C LEU A 222 -8.72 3.39 -12.75
N GLU A 223 -8.79 2.05 -12.81
CA GLU A 223 -10.04 1.31 -12.69
C GLU A 223 -10.73 1.59 -11.33
N PHE A 224 -9.99 1.51 -10.23
CA PHE A 224 -10.50 1.83 -8.89
C PHE A 224 -10.94 3.29 -8.75
N SER A 225 -10.36 4.19 -9.53
CA SER A 225 -10.75 5.61 -9.56
C SER A 225 -11.90 5.90 -10.52
N GLY A 226 -12.48 4.88 -11.18
CA GLY A 226 -13.56 5.04 -12.15
C GLY A 226 -13.13 5.63 -13.50
N GLN A 227 -11.81 5.69 -13.77
CA GLN A 227 -11.22 6.20 -15.01
C GLN A 227 -10.95 5.07 -16.01
N GLU A 228 -12.01 4.39 -16.42
CA GLU A 228 -11.91 3.13 -17.17
C GLU A 228 -11.34 3.30 -18.59
N GLN A 229 -11.61 4.42 -19.24
CA GLN A 229 -11.05 4.68 -20.57
C GLN A 229 -9.54 4.91 -20.50
N GLU A 230 -9.10 5.63 -19.49
CA GLU A 230 -7.67 5.83 -19.21
C GLU A 230 -7.03 4.49 -18.80
N ALA A 231 -7.73 3.64 -18.05
CA ALA A 231 -7.26 2.30 -17.71
C ALA A 231 -7.07 1.42 -18.95
N VAL A 232 -8.01 1.46 -19.94
CA VAL A 232 -7.85 0.78 -21.22
C VAL A 232 -6.60 1.29 -21.96
N ALA A 233 -6.38 2.60 -21.99
CA ALA A 233 -5.20 3.18 -22.61
C ALA A 233 -3.91 2.72 -21.90
N GLN A 234 -3.91 2.69 -20.57
CA GLN A 234 -2.77 2.25 -19.78
C GLN A 234 -2.47 0.76 -19.95
N TRP A 235 -3.48 -0.11 -19.97
CA TRP A 235 -3.28 -1.54 -20.28
C TRP A 235 -2.67 -1.75 -21.65
N ASN A 236 -3.11 -1.01 -22.67
CA ASN A 236 -2.50 -1.06 -24.01
C ASN A 236 -1.03 -0.60 -23.98
N ALA A 237 -0.71 0.45 -23.22
CA ALA A 237 0.68 0.91 -23.08
C ALA A 237 1.56 -0.16 -22.40
N CYS A 238 1.05 -0.86 -21.38
CA CYS A 238 1.74 -1.99 -20.75
C CYS A 238 1.97 -3.13 -21.77
N LEU A 239 0.94 -3.52 -22.53
CA LEU A 239 1.06 -4.55 -23.55
C LEU A 239 2.12 -4.22 -24.60
N ASP A 240 2.16 -2.97 -25.06
CA ASP A 240 3.15 -2.53 -26.05
C ASP A 240 4.57 -2.58 -25.49
N LEU A 241 4.75 -2.22 -24.22
CA LEU A 241 6.06 -2.27 -23.58
C LEU A 241 6.49 -3.72 -23.30
N HIS A 242 5.61 -4.60 -22.81
CA HIS A 242 5.89 -6.03 -22.67
C HIS A 242 6.31 -6.68 -23.99
N ARG A 243 5.61 -6.38 -25.09
CA ARG A 243 6.01 -6.89 -26.43
C ARG A 243 7.41 -6.44 -26.84
N LYS A 244 7.77 -5.19 -26.55
CA LYS A 244 9.11 -4.67 -26.83
C LYS A 244 10.17 -5.37 -25.99
N ILE A 245 9.92 -5.58 -24.69
CA ILE A 245 10.81 -6.29 -23.78
C ILE A 245 11.02 -7.73 -24.25
N ILE A 246 9.94 -8.44 -24.58
CA ILE A 246 10.00 -9.81 -25.11
C ILE A 246 10.83 -9.86 -26.40
N ALA A 247 10.66 -8.90 -27.29
CA ALA A 247 11.41 -8.83 -28.54
C ALA A 247 12.91 -8.61 -28.30
N VAL A 248 13.29 -7.72 -27.38
CA VAL A 248 14.70 -7.48 -27.01
C VAL A 248 15.32 -8.71 -26.35
N LYS A 249 14.57 -9.40 -25.48
CA LYS A 249 15.00 -10.67 -24.82
C LYS A 249 14.87 -11.91 -25.74
N ASN A 250 14.60 -11.74 -27.03
CA ASN A 250 14.43 -12.82 -28.00
C ASN A 250 13.40 -13.90 -27.60
N GLY A 251 12.37 -13.52 -26.85
CA GLY A 251 11.30 -14.42 -26.40
C GLY A 251 11.74 -15.46 -25.35
N THR A 252 12.90 -15.29 -24.74
CA THR A 252 13.45 -16.28 -23.77
C THR A 252 12.94 -16.05 -22.35
N ASP A 253 12.34 -14.91 -22.05
CA ASP A 253 11.83 -14.58 -20.72
C ASP A 253 10.38 -15.04 -20.55
N ILE A 254 10.22 -16.20 -19.90
CA ILE A 254 8.91 -16.80 -19.64
C ILE A 254 8.05 -15.88 -18.74
N SER A 255 8.68 -15.17 -17.79
CA SER A 255 7.96 -14.27 -16.87
C SER A 255 7.31 -13.12 -17.64
N GLU A 256 8.01 -12.55 -18.62
CA GLU A 256 7.47 -11.47 -19.45
C GLU A 256 6.33 -11.93 -20.37
N VAL A 257 6.40 -13.15 -20.88
CA VAL A 257 5.28 -13.74 -21.65
C VAL A 257 4.05 -13.90 -20.73
N GLN A 258 4.23 -14.36 -19.50
CA GLN A 258 3.15 -14.47 -18.52
C GLN A 258 2.59 -13.10 -18.13
N ASN A 259 3.42 -12.10 -17.93
CA ASN A 259 3.01 -10.72 -17.65
C ASN A 259 2.18 -10.12 -18.79
N LEU A 260 2.60 -10.37 -20.02
CA LEU A 260 1.84 -9.99 -21.23
C LEU A 260 0.46 -10.65 -21.27
N GLU A 261 0.37 -11.95 -20.95
CA GLU A 261 -0.89 -12.68 -20.90
C GLU A 261 -1.82 -12.13 -19.81
N ILE A 262 -1.27 -11.83 -18.62
CA ILE A 262 -2.01 -11.20 -17.51
C ILE A 262 -2.58 -9.86 -17.97
N ALA A 263 -1.75 -8.97 -18.53
CA ALA A 263 -2.19 -7.67 -18.99
C ALA A 263 -3.27 -7.77 -20.08
N ASN A 264 -3.12 -8.71 -21.02
CA ASN A 264 -4.10 -8.94 -22.07
C ASN A 264 -5.44 -9.44 -21.51
N LYS A 265 -5.40 -10.34 -20.55
CA LYS A 265 -6.59 -10.84 -19.86
C LYS A 265 -7.31 -9.71 -19.13
N GLN A 266 -6.59 -8.89 -18.37
CA GLN A 266 -7.17 -7.75 -17.64
C GLN A 266 -7.81 -6.74 -18.59
N LEU A 267 -7.14 -6.42 -19.72
CA LEU A 267 -7.70 -5.56 -20.73
C LEU A 267 -8.98 -6.14 -21.35
N GLN A 268 -9.00 -7.43 -21.67
CA GLN A 268 -10.19 -8.08 -22.23
C GLN A 268 -11.37 -8.07 -21.24
N GLU A 269 -11.11 -8.33 -19.95
CA GLU A 269 -12.12 -8.26 -18.89
C GLU A 269 -12.67 -6.84 -18.75
N LEU A 270 -11.81 -5.82 -18.73
CA LEU A 270 -12.22 -4.42 -18.67
C LEU A 270 -13.06 -4.03 -19.90
N GLN A 271 -12.58 -4.35 -21.11
CA GLN A 271 -13.30 -4.06 -22.35
C GLN A 271 -14.63 -4.82 -22.42
N GLY A 272 -14.68 -6.05 -21.92
CA GLY A 272 -15.93 -6.81 -21.78
C GLY A 272 -16.93 -6.09 -20.87
N ARG A 273 -16.50 -5.63 -19.71
CA ARG A 273 -17.34 -4.83 -18.80
C ARG A 273 -17.87 -3.56 -19.49
N LEU A 274 -17.01 -2.83 -20.18
CA LEU A 274 -17.39 -1.60 -20.89
C LEU A 274 -18.39 -1.84 -22.04
N LYS A 275 -18.22 -2.96 -22.76
CA LYS A 275 -19.08 -3.33 -23.87
C LYS A 275 -20.50 -3.71 -23.44
N TYR A 276 -20.63 -4.41 -22.33
CA TYR A 276 -21.91 -4.91 -21.82
C TYR A 276 -22.66 -3.89 -20.96
N ARG A 277 -22.18 -2.67 -20.86
CA ARG A 277 -22.90 -1.58 -20.21
C ARG A 277 -23.98 -1.02 -21.16
N PRO A 278 -25.21 -1.48 -21.01
CA PRO A 278 -26.22 -0.57 -20.48
C PRO A 278 -26.77 -1.13 -19.17
N ILE A 279 -26.26 -0.63 -18.05
CA ILE A 279 -26.85 -0.91 -16.76
C ILE A 279 -28.28 -0.43 -16.79
N ASP A 280 -29.22 -1.31 -16.43
CA ASP A 280 -30.62 -0.95 -16.33
C ASP A 280 -30.86 -0.07 -15.09
N THR A 281 -30.76 1.24 -15.31
CA THR A 281 -31.07 2.25 -14.28
C THR A 281 -32.58 2.54 -14.17
N LYS A 282 -33.40 2.02 -15.09
CA LYS A 282 -34.87 2.21 -15.07
C LYS A 282 -35.54 1.30 -14.05
N THR A 283 -34.95 0.13 -13.80
CA THR A 283 -35.39 -0.82 -12.77
C THR A 283 -34.25 -1.05 -11.75
N PRO A 284 -33.99 -0.06 -10.88
CA PRO A 284 -32.91 -0.16 -9.93
C PRO A 284 -33.13 -1.33 -8.97
N LEU A 285 -32.01 -1.94 -8.54
CA LEU A 285 -32.02 -3.15 -7.73
C LEU A 285 -31.88 -2.81 -6.25
N ASP A 286 -32.85 -3.23 -5.44
CA ASP A 286 -32.73 -3.27 -3.99
C ASP A 286 -31.98 -4.55 -3.58
N MET A 287 -30.82 -4.38 -2.97
CA MET A 287 -29.99 -5.48 -2.52
C MET A 287 -30.39 -6.01 -1.13
N GLY A 288 -31.32 -5.37 -0.43
CA GLY A 288 -31.76 -5.77 0.89
C GLY A 288 -30.62 -5.95 1.88
N PHE A 289 -29.72 -4.96 1.93
CA PHE A 289 -28.53 -4.98 2.79
C PHE A 289 -28.88 -4.63 4.24
N GLU A 290 -28.92 -5.65 5.09
CA GLU A 290 -29.21 -5.51 6.52
C GLU A 290 -28.20 -6.31 7.37
N PRO A 291 -26.98 -5.82 7.53
CA PRO A 291 -26.01 -6.46 8.40
C PRO A 291 -26.36 -6.25 9.88
N ILE A 292 -26.07 -7.28 10.66
CA ILE A 292 -26.26 -7.32 12.11
C ILE A 292 -24.95 -7.79 12.71
N LEU A 293 -24.46 -7.09 13.73
CA LEU A 293 -23.30 -7.50 14.48
C LEU A 293 -23.73 -8.00 15.86
N VAL A 294 -23.26 -9.17 16.24
CA VAL A 294 -23.62 -9.82 17.51
C VAL A 294 -22.35 -10.08 18.31
N ARG A 295 -22.22 -9.44 19.47
CA ARG A 295 -21.19 -9.86 20.44
C ARG A 295 -21.65 -11.16 21.09
N VAL A 296 -20.83 -12.20 21.03
CA VAL A 296 -21.12 -13.53 21.61
C VAL A 296 -20.27 -13.82 22.85
N ALA A 297 -19.10 -13.18 22.95
CA ALA A 297 -18.22 -13.22 24.10
C ALA A 297 -17.38 -11.91 24.14
N PRO A 298 -16.63 -11.61 25.20
CA PRO A 298 -15.72 -10.48 25.23
C PRO A 298 -14.77 -10.50 24.03
N LYS A 299 -14.76 -9.42 23.24
CA LYS A 299 -13.94 -9.26 22.00
C LYS A 299 -14.26 -10.26 20.89
N VAL A 300 -15.37 -11.01 20.96
CA VAL A 300 -15.79 -11.97 19.95
C VAL A 300 -17.15 -11.58 19.39
N PHE A 301 -17.17 -11.37 18.08
CA PHE A 301 -18.38 -10.97 17.35
C PHE A 301 -18.74 -11.98 16.27
N VAL A 302 -19.99 -11.92 15.84
CA VAL A 302 -20.50 -12.60 14.65
C VAL A 302 -21.14 -11.54 13.78
N LEU A 303 -20.61 -11.36 12.58
CA LEU A 303 -21.26 -10.58 11.53
C LEU A 303 -22.23 -11.49 10.78
N GLN A 304 -23.48 -11.15 10.78
CA GLN A 304 -24.56 -11.88 10.14
C GLN A 304 -25.58 -10.90 9.53
N GLY A 305 -26.67 -11.40 8.99
CA GLY A 305 -27.72 -10.58 8.40
C GLY A 305 -27.97 -10.95 6.95
N THR A 306 -28.48 -10.03 6.16
CA THR A 306 -28.87 -10.31 4.78
C THR A 306 -28.21 -9.36 3.79
N LEU A 307 -27.89 -9.90 2.63
CA LEU A 307 -27.66 -9.22 1.38
C LEU A 307 -28.40 -10.03 0.32
N LYS A 308 -29.54 -9.54 -0.15
CA LYS A 308 -30.43 -10.24 -1.08
C LYS A 308 -30.83 -9.29 -2.19
N ALA A 309 -30.67 -9.70 -3.43
CA ALA A 309 -31.24 -8.94 -4.53
C ALA A 309 -32.76 -9.21 -4.59
N ILE A 310 -33.54 -8.25 -4.13
CA ILE A 310 -34.99 -8.37 -4.08
C ILE A 310 -35.55 -8.42 -5.51
N GLY A 311 -36.34 -9.43 -5.82
CA GLY A 311 -36.95 -9.61 -7.14
C GLY A 311 -36.05 -10.22 -8.21
N ALA A 312 -34.79 -10.51 -7.90
CA ALA A 312 -33.87 -11.15 -8.86
C ALA A 312 -34.07 -12.68 -8.89
N LYS A 313 -33.84 -13.28 -10.09
CA LYS A 313 -33.93 -14.72 -10.28
C LYS A 313 -32.67 -15.42 -9.75
N LYS A 314 -32.83 -16.63 -9.21
CA LYS A 314 -31.73 -17.54 -8.89
C LYS A 314 -31.09 -18.06 -10.19
N PHE A 315 -29.82 -18.40 -10.14
CA PHE A 315 -29.11 -19.09 -11.22
C PHE A 315 -28.61 -20.45 -10.76
N VAL A 316 -28.44 -21.37 -11.72
CA VAL A 316 -27.93 -22.72 -11.50
C VAL A 316 -26.62 -22.83 -12.27
N LEU A 317 -25.58 -23.36 -11.64
CA LEU A 317 -24.34 -23.68 -12.37
C LEU A 317 -24.60 -24.82 -13.36
N GLU A 318 -23.90 -24.82 -14.50
CA GLU A 318 -24.00 -25.86 -15.54
C GLU A 318 -23.81 -27.29 -14.99
N THR A 319 -23.12 -27.43 -13.86
CA THR A 319 -22.93 -28.72 -13.16
C THR A 319 -24.19 -29.22 -12.45
N GLY A 320 -25.28 -28.44 -12.41
CA GLY A 320 -26.60 -28.86 -11.94
C GLY A 320 -26.75 -29.14 -10.44
N ALA A 321 -25.70 -29.02 -9.66
CA ALA A 321 -25.68 -29.52 -8.29
C ALA A 321 -26.17 -28.51 -7.23
N ARG A 322 -26.30 -27.23 -7.54
CA ARG A 322 -26.66 -26.19 -6.56
C ARG A 322 -27.29 -24.95 -7.19
N GLU A 323 -28.39 -24.51 -6.62
CA GLU A 323 -28.96 -23.19 -6.92
C GLU A 323 -28.17 -22.11 -6.17
N PHE A 324 -27.83 -21.02 -6.87
CA PHE A 324 -27.20 -19.86 -6.30
C PHE A 324 -28.17 -18.68 -6.29
N GLY A 325 -28.17 -17.94 -5.21
CA GLY A 325 -28.86 -16.67 -5.15
C GLY A 325 -28.13 -15.64 -6.00
N PRO A 326 -28.82 -14.58 -6.46
CA PRO A 326 -28.26 -13.57 -7.36
C PRO A 326 -27.10 -12.77 -6.75
N VAL A 327 -26.87 -12.88 -5.45
CA VAL A 327 -25.78 -12.20 -4.70
C VAL A 327 -24.83 -13.19 -4.04
N ASP A 328 -24.96 -14.49 -4.32
CA ASP A 328 -24.03 -15.48 -3.79
C ASP A 328 -22.63 -15.25 -4.36
N GLY A 329 -21.64 -15.35 -3.48
CA GLY A 329 -20.26 -15.00 -3.79
C GLY A 329 -19.90 -13.54 -3.54
N CYS A 330 -20.88 -12.65 -3.29
CA CYS A 330 -20.57 -11.33 -2.75
C CYS A 330 -19.89 -11.43 -1.38
N ARG A 331 -19.08 -10.42 -1.07
CA ARG A 331 -18.49 -10.26 0.26
C ARG A 331 -18.94 -8.95 0.88
N VAL A 332 -19.17 -8.99 2.16
CA VAL A 332 -19.43 -7.83 3.00
C VAL A 332 -18.20 -7.60 3.85
N GLU A 333 -17.53 -6.51 3.61
CA GLU A 333 -16.39 -6.08 4.39
C GLU A 333 -16.84 -5.50 5.73
N ILE A 334 -16.00 -5.65 6.75
CA ILE A 334 -16.21 -5.02 8.07
C ILE A 334 -14.90 -4.46 8.60
N ARG A 335 -14.96 -3.26 9.18
CA ARG A 335 -13.82 -2.58 9.78
C ARG A 335 -14.19 -2.06 11.16
N LEU A 336 -13.28 -2.18 12.10
CA LEU A 336 -13.36 -1.56 13.42
C LEU A 336 -12.26 -0.52 13.56
N GLN A 337 -12.64 0.70 13.90
CA GLN A 337 -11.76 1.85 14.00
C GLN A 337 -11.84 2.50 15.40
N ASP A 338 -10.73 3.07 15.85
CA ASP A 338 -10.71 3.93 17.03
C ASP A 338 -11.20 5.34 16.65
N GLU A 339 -12.39 5.69 17.10
CA GLU A 339 -13.01 6.98 16.80
C GLU A 339 -12.39 8.15 17.58
N SER A 340 -11.71 7.86 18.68
CA SER A 340 -11.12 8.87 19.55
C SER A 340 -9.71 9.28 19.17
N TYR A 341 -9.05 8.47 18.35
CA TYR A 341 -7.67 8.72 17.95
C TYR A 341 -7.61 9.81 16.87
N LYS A 342 -6.73 10.77 17.08
CA LYS A 342 -6.36 11.75 16.06
C LYS A 342 -4.89 11.58 15.74
N LEU A 343 -4.55 11.57 14.45
CA LEU A 343 -3.17 11.62 14.02
C LEU A 343 -2.49 12.83 14.64
N PRO A 344 -1.38 12.65 15.36
CA PRO A 344 -0.62 13.79 15.87
C PRO A 344 -0.09 14.60 14.69
N GLU A 345 -0.14 15.92 14.80
CA GLU A 345 0.61 16.80 13.90
C GLU A 345 2.10 16.55 14.13
N ILE A 346 2.75 15.93 13.18
CA ILE A 346 4.19 15.69 13.22
C ILE A 346 4.85 16.64 12.22
N GLY A 347 4.93 17.94 12.58
CA GLY A 347 5.67 18.95 11.83
C GLY A 347 5.38 18.94 10.32
N ALA A 348 6.44 18.89 9.49
CA ALA A 348 6.34 18.86 8.03
C ALA A 348 5.79 17.55 7.44
N TYR A 349 5.52 16.56 8.28
CA TYR A 349 4.97 15.27 7.90
C TYR A 349 3.45 15.21 7.94
N THR A 350 2.77 16.32 8.01
CA THR A 350 1.32 16.36 7.87
C THR A 350 0.98 15.72 6.54
N LEU A 351 0.50 14.49 6.59
CA LEU A 351 -0.14 13.86 5.44
C LEU A 351 -1.32 14.74 5.06
N GLY A 352 -1.55 14.92 3.80
CA GLY A 352 -2.69 15.68 3.30
C GLY A 352 -4.01 15.20 3.93
N THR A 353 -5.06 15.94 3.69
CA THR A 353 -6.40 15.80 4.26
C THR A 353 -7.09 14.44 4.00
N THR A 354 -6.46 13.55 3.24
CA THR A 354 -7.01 12.26 2.78
C THR A 354 -6.59 11.05 3.61
N VAL A 355 -5.83 11.25 4.68
CA VAL A 355 -5.43 10.15 5.58
C VAL A 355 -6.60 9.76 6.46
N ASP A 356 -6.80 8.46 6.62
CA ASP A 356 -7.73 7.93 7.62
C ASP A 356 -7.35 8.49 9.01
N PRO A 357 -8.14 9.41 9.57
CA PRO A 357 -7.85 9.98 10.89
C PRO A 357 -8.11 8.94 11.99
N ASN A 358 -8.78 7.84 11.66
CA ASN A 358 -9.17 6.79 12.58
C ASN A 358 -8.26 5.59 12.40
N VAL A 359 -7.78 5.05 13.50
CA VAL A 359 -7.01 3.83 13.48
C VAL A 359 -7.90 2.65 13.15
N THR A 360 -7.63 1.96 12.07
CA THR A 360 -8.23 0.67 11.79
C THR A 360 -7.57 -0.39 12.66
N ILE A 361 -8.33 -0.90 13.62
CA ILE A 361 -7.88 -1.94 14.56
C ILE A 361 -8.07 -3.32 13.95
N MET A 362 -9.20 -3.55 13.27
CA MET A 362 -9.54 -4.84 12.67
C MET A 362 -10.25 -4.62 11.35
N GLN A 363 -9.93 -5.45 10.38
CA GLN A 363 -10.66 -5.59 9.12
C GLN A 363 -10.86 -7.06 8.82
N ASP A 364 -12.06 -7.44 8.40
CA ASP A 364 -12.42 -8.80 8.00
C ASP A 364 -13.53 -8.73 6.94
N ALA A 365 -13.89 -9.88 6.37
CA ALA A 365 -14.93 -9.97 5.34
C ALA A 365 -15.77 -11.22 5.51
N ALA A 366 -17.06 -11.11 5.21
CA ALA A 366 -18.00 -12.20 5.24
C ALA A 366 -18.56 -12.51 3.85
N SER A 367 -18.41 -13.73 3.37
CA SER A 367 -19.01 -14.18 2.11
C SER A 367 -20.52 -14.33 2.27
N VAL A 368 -21.28 -13.95 1.24
CA VAL A 368 -22.72 -14.12 1.18
C VAL A 368 -23.06 -15.49 0.58
N ARG A 369 -23.94 -16.22 1.23
CA ARG A 369 -24.45 -17.53 0.78
C ARG A 369 -25.95 -17.64 1.04
N GLY A 370 -26.73 -17.94 0.02
CA GLY A 370 -28.19 -17.99 0.11
C GLY A 370 -28.80 -16.66 0.57
N GLY A 371 -28.18 -15.53 0.22
CA GLY A 371 -28.58 -14.20 0.65
C GLY A 371 -28.29 -13.89 2.12
N LYS A 372 -27.50 -14.71 2.81
CA LYS A 372 -27.10 -14.52 4.20
C LYS A 372 -25.62 -14.14 4.29
N ILE A 373 -25.33 -13.09 5.02
CA ILE A 373 -23.96 -12.64 5.32
C ILE A 373 -23.31 -13.65 6.27
N GLY A 374 -22.18 -14.23 5.85
CA GLY A 374 -21.49 -15.30 6.57
C GLY A 374 -22.18 -16.66 6.52
N GLY A 375 -23.23 -16.81 5.65
CA GLY A 375 -24.05 -18.02 5.58
C GLY A 375 -24.94 -18.22 6.80
N ASP A 376 -25.28 -19.47 7.14
CA ASP A 376 -26.22 -19.78 8.23
C ASP A 376 -25.65 -19.48 9.63
N GLN A 377 -24.35 -19.53 9.80
CA GLN A 377 -23.69 -19.31 11.11
C GLN A 377 -23.19 -17.87 11.28
N GLY A 378 -23.16 -17.08 10.22
CA GLY A 378 -22.49 -15.78 10.20
C GLY A 378 -20.94 -15.91 10.15
N ARG A 379 -20.25 -14.78 10.07
CA ARG A 379 -18.78 -14.69 10.13
C ARG A 379 -18.34 -14.40 11.55
N LYS A 380 -17.65 -15.34 12.19
CA LYS A 380 -17.02 -15.14 13.50
C LYS A 380 -15.79 -14.26 13.35
N ILE A 381 -15.72 -13.20 14.16
CA ILE A 381 -14.59 -12.27 14.29
C ILE A 381 -14.09 -12.41 15.72
N ASP A 382 -12.90 -12.97 15.90
CA ASP A 382 -12.35 -13.29 17.20
C ASP A 382 -11.10 -12.46 17.49
N MET A 383 -11.24 -11.45 18.31
CA MET A 383 -10.17 -10.54 18.75
C MET A 383 -9.68 -10.88 20.16
N SER A 384 -10.07 -12.04 20.72
CA SER A 384 -9.70 -12.44 22.08
C SER A 384 -8.35 -13.14 22.14
N GLN A 385 -7.88 -13.69 21.04
CA GLN A 385 -6.68 -14.53 20.96
C GLN A 385 -5.39 -13.76 21.21
N ASP A 386 -5.34 -12.52 20.78
CA ASP A 386 -4.19 -11.66 20.97
C ASP A 386 -4.56 -10.50 21.92
N LYS A 387 -4.10 -10.62 23.16
CA LYS A 387 -4.43 -9.65 24.21
C LYS A 387 -3.68 -8.33 24.05
N GLU A 388 -2.48 -8.37 23.49
CA GLU A 388 -1.64 -7.20 23.28
C GLU A 388 -2.13 -6.40 22.08
N MET A 389 -2.39 -7.09 20.98
CA MET A 389 -2.88 -6.51 19.74
C MET A 389 -4.26 -5.85 19.87
N TYR A 390 -5.15 -6.41 20.71
CA TYR A 390 -6.53 -5.92 20.90
C TYR A 390 -6.79 -5.45 22.31
N SER A 391 -6.02 -4.46 22.77
CA SER A 391 -6.14 -3.92 24.13
C SER A 391 -7.39 -3.07 24.35
N PHE A 392 -7.96 -2.45 23.32
CA PHE A 392 -9.16 -1.61 23.35
C PHE A 392 -9.12 -0.53 24.44
N LYS A 393 -8.14 0.37 24.37
CA LYS A 393 -7.96 1.45 25.36
C LYS A 393 -8.89 2.65 25.13
N ALA A 394 -9.33 2.87 23.89
CA ALA A 394 -10.20 3.99 23.55
C ALA A 394 -11.59 3.90 24.16
N PRO A 395 -12.25 5.03 24.45
CA PRO A 395 -13.61 5.04 25.01
C PRO A 395 -14.67 4.68 23.96
N ARG A 396 -14.44 5.00 22.68
CA ARG A 396 -15.39 4.80 21.58
C ARG A 396 -14.72 4.27 20.32
N TYR A 397 -15.48 3.46 19.61
CA TYR A 397 -15.08 2.79 18.37
C TYR A 397 -16.18 2.93 17.33
N LYS A 398 -15.80 3.06 16.08
CA LYS A 398 -16.67 3.03 14.92
C LYS A 398 -16.52 1.67 14.24
N VAL A 399 -17.62 0.97 14.03
CA VAL A 399 -17.65 -0.27 13.26
C VAL A 399 -18.44 0.01 11.98
N ILE A 400 -17.84 -0.34 10.84
CA ILE A 400 -18.41 -0.10 9.52
C ILE A 400 -18.49 -1.43 8.81
N ALA A 401 -19.69 -1.83 8.35
CA ALA A 401 -19.86 -2.92 7.41
C ALA A 401 -20.32 -2.35 6.06
N TRP A 402 -19.73 -2.82 4.96
CA TRP A 402 -20.08 -2.30 3.65
C TRP A 402 -20.02 -3.36 2.56
N PHE A 403 -20.77 -3.10 1.50
CA PHE A 403 -20.70 -3.79 0.23
C PHE A 403 -20.39 -2.78 -0.86
N THR A 404 -19.42 -3.11 -1.72
CA THR A 404 -19.04 -2.30 -2.87
C THR A 404 -19.03 -3.15 -4.14
N PRO A 405 -19.60 -2.66 -5.25
CA PRO A 405 -19.62 -3.39 -6.51
C PRO A 405 -18.27 -3.35 -7.28
N ASN A 406 -17.41 -2.40 -6.97
CA ASN A 406 -16.21 -2.13 -7.74
C ASN A 406 -15.00 -3.00 -7.39
N ASN A 407 -15.11 -3.88 -6.42
CA ASN A 407 -14.08 -4.83 -6.08
C ASN A 407 -14.47 -6.22 -6.61
N PRO A 408 -13.73 -6.81 -7.56
CA PRO A 408 -14.05 -8.14 -8.11
C PRO A 408 -13.98 -9.26 -7.08
N ASN A 409 -13.27 -9.05 -5.96
CA ASN A 409 -13.28 -9.99 -4.83
C ASN A 409 -14.55 -9.88 -3.99
N ASP A 410 -15.24 -8.73 -4.01
CA ASP A 410 -16.42 -8.45 -3.19
C ASP A 410 -17.71 -8.58 -3.97
N ALA A 411 -17.68 -8.37 -5.30
CA ALA A 411 -18.82 -8.50 -6.17
C ALA A 411 -18.50 -9.38 -7.38
N PRO A 412 -19.07 -10.59 -7.47
CA PRO A 412 -18.96 -11.43 -8.65
C PRO A 412 -19.44 -10.72 -9.92
N ILE A 413 -18.91 -11.13 -11.07
CA ILE A 413 -19.18 -10.49 -12.35
C ILE A 413 -20.69 -10.40 -12.67
N GLN A 414 -21.48 -11.41 -12.29
CA GLN A 414 -22.93 -11.40 -12.50
C GLN A 414 -23.62 -10.26 -11.75
N VAL A 415 -23.09 -9.90 -10.58
CA VAL A 415 -23.59 -8.78 -9.79
C VAL A 415 -23.15 -7.46 -10.42
N GLN A 416 -21.87 -7.38 -10.80
CA GLN A 416 -21.33 -6.19 -11.47
C GLN A 416 -22.05 -5.91 -12.80
N ASP A 417 -22.36 -6.94 -13.59
CA ASP A 417 -23.11 -6.80 -14.83
C ASP A 417 -24.53 -6.24 -14.60
N ARG A 418 -25.13 -6.54 -13.44
CA ARG A 418 -26.49 -6.09 -13.11
C ARG A 418 -26.54 -4.70 -12.50
N ILE A 419 -25.59 -4.37 -11.64
CA ILE A 419 -25.61 -3.09 -10.90
C ILE A 419 -24.55 -2.09 -11.37
N GLY A 420 -23.63 -2.49 -12.20
CA GLY A 420 -22.53 -1.66 -12.69
C GLY A 420 -21.33 -1.63 -11.76
N TRP A 421 -20.19 -1.26 -12.33
CA TRP A 421 -18.92 -1.14 -11.62
C TRP A 421 -18.94 -0.07 -10.52
N LEU A 422 -19.66 1.03 -10.76
CA LEU A 422 -19.87 2.10 -9.78
C LEU A 422 -21.23 1.98 -9.06
N GLY A 423 -21.93 0.87 -9.20
CA GLY A 423 -23.21 0.64 -8.56
C GLY A 423 -24.37 1.43 -9.16
N GLU A 424 -24.30 1.80 -10.43
CA GLU A 424 -25.29 2.64 -11.11
C GLU A 424 -26.69 2.03 -11.12
N GLY A 425 -26.79 0.70 -11.09
CA GLY A 425 -28.04 -0.04 -11.05
C GLY A 425 -28.58 -0.27 -9.63
N LEU A 426 -27.94 0.22 -8.58
CA LEU A 426 -28.47 0.14 -7.22
C LEU A 426 -29.62 1.12 -7.02
N ASP A 427 -30.66 0.69 -6.29
CA ASP A 427 -31.76 1.59 -5.90
C ASP A 427 -31.26 2.64 -4.90
N PRO A 428 -31.27 3.92 -5.25
CA PRO A 428 -30.83 4.99 -4.34
C PRO A 428 -31.77 5.19 -3.14
N LYS A 429 -32.96 4.58 -3.16
CA LYS A 429 -33.94 4.66 -2.07
C LYS A 429 -33.80 3.53 -1.06
N GLN A 430 -32.96 2.52 -1.36
CA GLN A 430 -32.77 1.41 -0.44
C GLN A 430 -32.06 1.85 0.84
N LYS A 431 -32.31 1.12 1.91
CA LYS A 431 -31.68 1.34 3.19
C LYS A 431 -30.15 1.16 3.10
N ASN A 432 -29.42 1.97 3.85
CA ASN A 432 -27.96 1.95 3.90
C ASN A 432 -27.24 2.33 2.58
N PHE A 433 -27.96 2.91 1.62
CA PHE A 433 -27.34 3.41 0.38
C PHE A 433 -26.50 4.66 0.66
N VAL A 434 -25.31 4.70 0.08
CA VAL A 434 -24.39 5.83 0.11
C VAL A 434 -23.87 6.10 -1.30
N LEU A 435 -23.96 7.36 -1.73
CA LEU A 435 -23.27 7.83 -2.92
C LEU A 435 -22.02 8.59 -2.45
N THR A 436 -20.87 8.14 -2.89
CA THR A 436 -19.60 8.79 -2.53
C THR A 436 -19.40 10.05 -3.37
N ASP A 437 -19.20 11.17 -2.69
CA ASP A 437 -18.79 12.43 -3.29
C ASP A 437 -17.43 12.82 -2.71
N VAL A 438 -16.45 13.07 -3.58
CA VAL A 438 -15.08 13.46 -3.19
C VAL A 438 -15.06 14.68 -2.25
N LYS A 439 -16.04 15.57 -2.40
CA LYS A 439 -16.13 16.78 -1.57
C LYS A 439 -16.63 16.53 -0.16
N SER A 440 -17.37 15.43 0.03
CA SER A 440 -17.98 15.06 1.33
C SER A 440 -17.23 13.95 2.06
N LEU A 441 -16.27 13.26 1.39
CA LEU A 441 -15.51 12.20 2.00
C LEU A 441 -14.57 12.74 3.07
N GLN A 442 -14.78 12.24 4.27
CA GLN A 442 -13.83 12.46 5.36
C GLN A 442 -12.69 11.45 5.23
N PRO A 443 -11.47 11.83 5.61
CA PRO A 443 -10.37 10.90 5.66
C PRO A 443 -10.73 9.63 6.44
N GLY A 444 -10.45 8.44 5.89
CA GLY A 444 -10.77 7.14 6.50
C GLY A 444 -12.19 6.64 6.27
N GLU A 445 -12.98 7.29 5.45
CA GLU A 445 -14.24 6.69 4.99
C GLU A 445 -14.00 5.57 3.96
N VAL A 446 -15.02 4.73 3.80
CA VAL A 446 -14.90 3.38 3.24
C VAL A 446 -14.41 3.33 1.81
N SER A 447 -14.63 4.37 1.01
CA SER A 447 -14.06 4.45 -0.33
C SER A 447 -14.07 5.89 -0.85
N PRO A 448 -12.92 6.41 -1.27
CA PRO A 448 -12.80 7.73 -1.86
C PRO A 448 -13.09 7.77 -3.37
N ILE A 449 -13.67 6.73 -3.96
CA ILE A 449 -13.97 6.70 -5.40
C ILE A 449 -15.17 7.60 -5.69
N PRO A 450 -15.01 8.65 -6.50
CA PRO A 450 -16.10 9.54 -6.84
C PRO A 450 -17.22 8.84 -7.60
N GLY A 451 -18.46 9.09 -7.23
CA GLY A 451 -19.63 8.53 -7.90
C GLY A 451 -19.89 7.06 -7.61
N LEU A 452 -19.08 6.41 -6.75
CA LEU A 452 -19.35 5.06 -6.29
C LEU A 452 -20.60 5.01 -5.43
N ARG A 453 -21.50 4.08 -5.74
CA ARG A 453 -22.69 3.77 -4.96
C ARG A 453 -22.43 2.51 -4.17
N MET A 454 -22.57 2.61 -2.86
CA MET A 454 -22.26 1.57 -1.90
C MET A 454 -23.43 1.32 -0.97
N LEU A 455 -23.37 0.19 -0.27
CA LEU A 455 -24.26 -0.09 0.87
C LEU A 455 -23.41 -0.09 2.13
N VAL A 456 -23.70 0.81 3.06
CA VAL A 456 -22.86 1.03 4.25
C VAL A 456 -23.72 1.05 5.51
N LYS A 457 -23.33 0.28 6.50
CA LYS A 457 -23.90 0.29 7.84
C LYS A 457 -22.83 0.62 8.86
N THR A 458 -23.10 1.59 9.71
CA THR A 458 -22.17 2.02 10.76
C THR A 458 -22.78 1.82 12.13
N TRP A 459 -21.97 1.38 13.09
CA TRP A 459 -22.30 1.32 14.51
C TRP A 459 -21.23 2.07 15.31
N THR A 460 -21.67 2.86 16.28
CA THR A 460 -20.78 3.41 17.31
C THR A 460 -20.83 2.51 18.52
N MET A 461 -19.67 2.07 19.00
CA MET A 461 -19.53 1.16 20.13
C MET A 461 -18.68 1.79 21.22
N THR A 462 -19.06 1.54 22.46
CA THR A 462 -18.21 1.85 23.61
C THR A 462 -17.20 0.72 23.84
N ARG A 463 -16.17 0.99 24.64
CA ARG A 463 -15.25 -0.06 25.08
C ARG A 463 -16.00 -1.24 25.72
N GLU A 464 -17.00 -0.96 26.55
CA GLU A 464 -17.83 -1.99 27.21
C GLU A 464 -18.64 -2.80 26.19
N ASP A 465 -19.07 -2.19 25.08
CA ASP A 465 -19.73 -2.91 24.00
C ASP A 465 -18.82 -3.96 23.36
N ILE A 466 -17.52 -3.77 23.38
CA ILE A 466 -16.53 -4.68 22.80
C ILE A 466 -16.05 -5.70 23.86
N THR A 467 -15.67 -5.23 25.03
CA THR A 467 -14.98 -6.05 26.04
C THR A 467 -15.91 -6.68 27.08
N GLY A 468 -17.14 -6.23 27.14
CA GLY A 468 -18.13 -6.69 28.14
C GLY A 468 -18.55 -8.15 27.94
N THR A 469 -19.11 -8.72 28.99
CA THR A 469 -19.60 -10.10 29.00
C THR A 469 -21.03 -10.21 28.45
N GLY A 470 -21.38 -11.41 27.99
CA GLY A 470 -22.72 -11.72 27.53
C GLY A 470 -23.00 -11.34 26.07
N LYS A 471 -24.13 -11.81 25.56
CA LYS A 471 -24.57 -11.58 24.21
C LYS A 471 -25.19 -10.19 24.06
N LYS A 472 -24.76 -9.42 23.04
CA LYS A 472 -25.34 -8.12 22.69
C LYS A 472 -25.53 -8.03 21.17
N VAL A 473 -26.69 -7.53 20.74
CA VAL A 473 -27.04 -7.41 19.32
C VAL A 473 -27.02 -5.94 18.91
N PHE A 474 -26.28 -5.63 17.85
CA PHE A 474 -26.22 -4.31 17.22
C PHE A 474 -26.89 -4.38 15.85
N ARG A 475 -27.98 -3.63 15.70
CA ARG A 475 -28.81 -3.61 14.48
C ARG A 475 -28.68 -2.31 13.70
#